data_f1b8287d53253208fd76cb38be316dbf
#
_entry.id   f1b8287d53253208fd76cb38be316dbf
#
_cell.length_a   1.000
_cell.length_b   1.000
_cell.length_c   1.000
_cell.angle_alpha   90.00
_cell.angle_beta   90.00
_cell.angle_gamma   90.00
#
_symmetry.space_group_name_H-M   'P 1'
#
loop_
_entity.id
_entity.type
_entity.pdbx_description
1 polymer ?
#
loop_
_entity_poly.entity_id
_entity_poly.type
_entity_poly.pdbx_seq_one_letter_code
_entity_poly.pdbx_strand_id
1 'polypeptide(L)'
;VLKDPAGTSGYSFFFYEQGKGLIGNLFVDGPHERIERAHRILRHVLETLLATPGLTRVETQLPHFSFESLDPIFREHEFEGNLRRFMVLSMSSPRWSPYGSAATGQGKAALRDFRIAPWERRHDRGVAQVVLSAYRNHVDARINDQYASLDGTVHLVESILQQRGCGELLPTASLVAIHGPSARIAGALAVTAVRARTAHIPQIAVATEFQGRGLGAALLETSFHDLTKNRFEEVSLTVTDENSGAVRLYESLDFHTFRTFGAFTWPGV
;
A
#
# COMPACT_ATOMS: atom_id res chain seq x y z
N VAL A 1 -18.22 -14.75 -13.17
CA VAL A 1 -17.70 -16.13 -13.01
C VAL A 1 -17.55 -16.74 -14.38
N LEU A 2 -16.38 -17.30 -14.67
CA LEU A 2 -16.10 -18.09 -15.86
C LEU A 2 -16.25 -19.58 -15.50
N LYS A 3 -17.01 -20.33 -16.31
CA LYS A 3 -17.19 -21.76 -16.15
C LYS A 3 -16.71 -22.50 -17.39
N ASP A 4 -16.15 -23.67 -17.20
CA ASP A 4 -15.84 -24.65 -18.22
C ASP A 4 -16.51 -26.01 -17.89
N PRO A 5 -16.40 -27.05 -18.71
CA PRO A 5 -17.02 -28.36 -18.44
C PRO A 5 -16.59 -29.01 -17.11
N ALA A 6 -15.42 -28.64 -16.58
CA ALA A 6 -14.90 -29.14 -15.32
C ALA A 6 -15.39 -28.35 -14.10
N GLY A 7 -16.01 -27.17 -14.31
CA GLY A 7 -16.54 -26.34 -13.21
C GLY A 7 -16.20 -24.86 -13.35
N THR A 8 -15.97 -24.19 -12.21
CA THR A 8 -15.57 -22.79 -12.17
C THR A 8 -14.08 -22.67 -12.45
N SER A 9 -13.70 -22.04 -13.56
CA SER A 9 -12.32 -21.85 -13.99
C SER A 9 -11.77 -20.43 -13.74
N GLY A 10 -12.62 -19.52 -13.28
CA GLY A 10 -12.20 -18.18 -12.90
C GLY A 10 -13.34 -17.29 -12.43
N TYR A 11 -12.97 -16.24 -11.70
CA TYR A 11 -13.94 -15.21 -11.28
C TYR A 11 -13.26 -13.87 -11.06
N SER A 12 -14.06 -12.82 -11.11
CA SER A 12 -13.80 -11.50 -10.55
C SER A 12 -15.09 -10.96 -9.95
N PHE A 13 -14.97 -9.96 -9.12
CA PHE A 13 -16.10 -9.25 -8.54
C PHE A 13 -15.81 -7.75 -8.48
N PHE A 14 -16.85 -6.96 -8.45
CA PHE A 14 -16.74 -5.53 -8.24
C PHE A 14 -17.80 -5.03 -7.25
N PHE A 15 -17.53 -3.90 -6.68
CA PHE A 15 -18.47 -3.13 -5.86
C PHE A 15 -18.76 -1.80 -6.57
N TYR A 16 -19.96 -1.31 -6.39
CA TYR A 16 -20.37 0.02 -6.83
C TYR A 16 -21.06 0.74 -5.69
N GLU A 17 -20.54 1.88 -5.31
CA GLU A 17 -21.09 2.71 -4.26
C GLU A 17 -20.79 4.19 -4.54
N GLN A 18 -21.80 5.05 -4.42
CA GLN A 18 -21.68 6.51 -4.53
C GLN A 18 -20.91 7.00 -5.78
N GLY A 19 -21.14 6.38 -6.93
CA GLY A 19 -20.46 6.75 -8.17
C GLY A 19 -19.08 6.10 -8.36
N LYS A 20 -18.57 5.37 -7.37
CA LYS A 20 -17.28 4.68 -7.44
C LYS A 20 -17.44 3.19 -7.63
N GLY A 21 -16.75 2.65 -8.61
CA GLY A 21 -16.56 1.22 -8.85
C GLY A 21 -15.21 0.75 -8.30
N LEU A 22 -15.21 -0.38 -7.61
CA LEU A 22 -14.00 -1.07 -7.17
C LEU A 22 -13.99 -2.48 -7.75
N ILE A 23 -13.06 -2.78 -8.64
CA ILE A 23 -12.84 -4.16 -9.09
C ILE A 23 -11.93 -4.82 -8.06
N GLY A 24 -12.45 -5.87 -7.43
CA GLY A 24 -11.77 -6.58 -6.36
C GLY A 24 -10.69 -7.54 -6.88
N ASN A 25 -10.80 -8.82 -6.57
CA ASN A 25 -9.82 -9.79 -7.01
C ASN A 25 -10.17 -10.37 -8.39
N LEU A 26 -9.14 -10.77 -9.13
CA LEU A 26 -9.26 -11.56 -10.35
C LEU A 26 -8.55 -12.90 -10.13
N PHE A 27 -9.29 -13.97 -10.23
CA PHE A 27 -8.77 -15.32 -10.12
C PHE A 27 -9.06 -16.11 -11.40
N VAL A 28 -8.05 -16.84 -11.88
CA VAL A 28 -8.17 -17.79 -12.98
C VAL A 28 -7.38 -19.03 -12.63
N ASP A 29 -8.04 -20.18 -12.73
CA ASP A 29 -7.45 -21.48 -12.46
C ASP A 29 -6.61 -21.99 -13.63
N GLY A 30 -5.54 -22.72 -13.29
CA GLY A 30 -4.65 -23.37 -14.25
C GLY A 30 -3.70 -22.42 -14.98
N PRO A 31 -2.59 -22.95 -15.54
CA PRO A 31 -1.61 -22.17 -16.29
C PRO A 31 -2.01 -21.91 -17.75
N HIS A 32 -2.79 -22.84 -18.36
CA HIS A 32 -3.19 -22.74 -19.76
C HIS A 32 -4.25 -21.66 -19.98
N GLU A 33 -4.07 -20.85 -21.01
CA GLU A 33 -4.98 -19.77 -21.40
C GLU A 33 -5.32 -18.77 -20.24
N ARG A 34 -4.45 -18.72 -19.23
CA ARG A 34 -4.74 -17.93 -18.02
C ARG A 34 -4.99 -16.45 -18.34
N ILE A 35 -4.20 -15.88 -19.23
CA ILE A 35 -4.33 -14.47 -19.63
C ILE A 35 -5.58 -14.25 -20.47
N GLU A 36 -5.87 -15.12 -21.42
CA GLU A 36 -7.09 -15.02 -22.25
C GLU A 36 -8.36 -15.13 -21.41
N ARG A 37 -8.39 -16.06 -20.47
CA ARG A 37 -9.49 -16.21 -19.52
C ARG A 37 -9.62 -15.00 -18.60
N ALA A 38 -8.52 -14.43 -18.14
CA ALA A 38 -8.49 -13.20 -17.35
C ALA A 38 -9.08 -12.03 -18.16
N HIS A 39 -8.67 -11.86 -19.42
CA HIS A 39 -9.20 -10.84 -20.31
C HIS A 39 -10.71 -11.02 -20.56
N ARG A 40 -11.19 -12.24 -20.77
CA ARG A 40 -12.63 -12.52 -20.92
C ARG A 40 -13.44 -12.07 -19.70
N ILE A 41 -12.96 -12.40 -18.50
CA ILE A 41 -13.61 -12.01 -17.24
C ILE A 41 -13.59 -10.49 -17.11
N LEU A 42 -12.42 -9.86 -17.30
CA LEU A 42 -12.25 -8.42 -17.16
C LEU A 42 -13.09 -7.66 -18.15
N ARG A 43 -13.12 -8.04 -19.43
CA ARG A 43 -13.95 -7.38 -20.44
C ARG A 43 -15.41 -7.32 -19.99
N HIS A 44 -15.97 -8.43 -19.56
CA HIS A 44 -17.34 -8.47 -19.05
C HIS A 44 -17.53 -7.60 -17.80
N VAL A 45 -16.58 -7.61 -16.86
CA VAL A 45 -16.63 -6.77 -15.65
C VAL A 45 -16.57 -5.29 -16.03
N LEU A 46 -15.65 -4.91 -16.90
CA LEU A 46 -15.47 -3.52 -17.35
C LEU A 46 -16.68 -3.02 -18.10
N GLU A 47 -17.18 -3.77 -19.09
CA GLU A 47 -18.39 -3.42 -19.85
C GLU A 47 -19.60 -3.24 -18.91
N THR A 48 -19.77 -4.14 -17.94
CA THR A 48 -20.89 -4.07 -16.98
C THR A 48 -20.75 -2.86 -16.07
N LEU A 49 -19.55 -2.62 -15.53
CA LEU A 49 -19.30 -1.55 -14.59
C LEU A 49 -19.38 -0.17 -15.28
N LEU A 50 -18.78 -0.03 -16.45
CA LEU A 50 -18.79 1.22 -17.22
C LEU A 50 -20.19 1.59 -17.74
N ALA A 51 -21.09 0.59 -17.93
CA ALA A 51 -22.49 0.83 -18.26
C ALA A 51 -23.35 1.25 -17.04
N THR A 52 -22.80 1.30 -15.83
CA THR A 52 -23.54 1.64 -14.62
C THR A 52 -23.83 3.14 -14.56
N PRO A 53 -25.11 3.57 -14.48
CA PRO A 53 -25.45 4.98 -14.42
C PRO A 53 -24.83 5.68 -13.20
N GLY A 54 -24.29 6.88 -13.42
CA GLY A 54 -23.70 7.70 -12.34
C GLY A 54 -22.31 7.24 -11.92
N LEU A 55 -21.67 6.34 -12.64
CA LEU A 55 -20.28 5.98 -12.42
C LEU A 55 -19.39 7.19 -12.74
N THR A 56 -18.52 7.54 -11.80
CA THR A 56 -17.58 8.66 -11.93
C THR A 56 -16.14 8.23 -11.80
N ARG A 57 -15.88 7.04 -11.25
CA ARG A 57 -14.52 6.52 -11.04
C ARG A 57 -14.53 5.00 -10.92
N VAL A 58 -13.48 4.37 -11.41
CA VAL A 58 -13.17 2.96 -11.13
C VAL A 58 -11.73 2.83 -10.68
N GLU A 59 -11.51 2.01 -9.66
CA GLU A 59 -10.17 1.69 -9.16
C GLU A 59 -10.00 0.17 -9.05
N THR A 60 -8.78 -0.31 -9.33
CA THR A 60 -8.43 -1.71 -9.11
C THR A 60 -6.93 -1.90 -8.91
N GLN A 61 -6.59 -2.94 -8.15
CA GLN A 61 -5.23 -3.46 -8.05
C GLN A 61 -5.30 -4.99 -8.14
N LEU A 62 -4.59 -5.58 -9.10
CA LEU A 62 -4.68 -7.00 -9.43
C LEU A 62 -3.33 -7.70 -9.27
N PRO A 63 -2.89 -7.98 -8.01
CA PRO A 63 -1.54 -8.41 -7.70
C PRO A 63 -1.20 -9.83 -8.17
N HIS A 64 -2.16 -10.60 -8.66
CA HIS A 64 -1.93 -11.97 -9.17
C HIS A 64 -1.57 -12.03 -10.66
N PHE A 65 -1.55 -10.88 -11.34
CA PHE A 65 -1.19 -10.75 -12.75
C PHE A 65 -0.12 -9.67 -12.91
N SER A 66 0.77 -9.83 -13.88
CA SER A 66 1.75 -8.80 -14.20
C SER A 66 1.07 -7.58 -14.82
N PHE A 67 1.68 -6.41 -14.68
CA PHE A 67 1.19 -5.18 -15.29
C PHE A 67 0.99 -5.35 -16.80
N GLU A 68 2.01 -5.87 -17.48
CA GLU A 68 2.05 -6.02 -18.93
C GLU A 68 0.95 -6.94 -19.46
N SER A 69 0.54 -7.92 -18.64
CA SER A 69 -0.50 -8.87 -19.06
C SER A 69 -1.92 -8.28 -19.02
N LEU A 70 -2.15 -7.26 -18.19
CA LEU A 70 -3.49 -6.66 -18.02
C LEU A 70 -3.60 -5.24 -18.61
N ASP A 71 -2.49 -4.51 -18.74
CA ASP A 71 -2.49 -3.13 -19.28
C ASP A 71 -3.22 -2.99 -20.62
N PRO A 72 -3.07 -3.92 -21.61
CA PRO A 72 -3.79 -3.78 -22.88
C PRO A 72 -5.31 -3.73 -22.73
N ILE A 73 -5.91 -4.62 -21.94
CA ILE A 73 -7.36 -4.65 -21.78
C ILE A 73 -7.89 -3.43 -21.00
N PHE A 74 -7.12 -2.92 -20.05
CA PHE A 74 -7.49 -1.70 -19.33
C PHE A 74 -7.39 -0.47 -20.22
N ARG A 75 -6.36 -0.36 -21.08
CA ARG A 75 -6.21 0.72 -22.07
C ARG A 75 -7.32 0.72 -23.13
N GLU A 76 -7.77 -0.45 -23.58
CA GLU A 76 -8.92 -0.56 -24.49
C GLU A 76 -10.19 0.12 -23.92
N HIS A 77 -10.28 0.25 -22.58
CA HIS A 77 -11.39 0.87 -21.86
C HIS A 77 -11.00 2.21 -21.22
N GLU A 78 -9.95 2.86 -21.72
CA GLU A 78 -9.51 4.21 -21.31
C GLU A 78 -9.05 4.34 -19.84
N PHE A 79 -8.58 3.25 -19.23
CA PHE A 79 -7.96 3.29 -17.91
C PHE A 79 -6.52 3.77 -17.98
N GLU A 80 -6.11 4.51 -16.94
CA GLU A 80 -4.71 4.79 -16.65
C GLU A 80 -4.11 3.65 -15.82
N GLY A 81 -2.95 3.13 -16.25
CA GLY A 81 -2.22 2.08 -15.57
C GLY A 81 -0.99 2.62 -14.83
N ASN A 82 -0.80 2.20 -13.58
CA ASN A 82 0.36 2.52 -12.77
C ASN A 82 1.05 1.23 -12.29
N LEU A 83 2.35 1.10 -12.57
CA LEU A 83 3.14 -0.04 -12.15
C LEU A 83 3.35 -0.01 -10.64
N ARG A 84 3.07 -1.12 -9.97
CA ARG A 84 3.29 -1.32 -8.53
C ARG A 84 4.35 -2.39 -8.31
N ARG A 85 5.21 -2.17 -7.32
CA ARG A 85 6.15 -3.19 -6.82
C ARG A 85 5.63 -3.76 -5.51
N PHE A 86 5.50 -5.07 -5.44
CA PHE A 86 5.40 -5.78 -4.17
C PHE A 86 6.81 -6.11 -3.73
N MET A 87 7.25 -5.50 -2.64
CA MET A 87 8.60 -5.64 -2.13
C MET A 87 8.61 -6.41 -0.81
N VAL A 88 9.67 -7.17 -0.60
CA VAL A 88 9.85 -8.06 0.56
C VAL A 88 11.24 -7.86 1.16
N LEU A 89 11.30 -7.86 2.47
CA LEU A 89 12.51 -7.88 3.28
C LEU A 89 12.54 -9.16 4.11
N SER A 90 13.63 -9.94 4.01
CA SER A 90 13.92 -11.00 4.98
C SER A 90 14.55 -10.39 6.25
N MET A 91 13.95 -10.66 7.40
CA MET A 91 14.47 -10.17 8.69
C MET A 91 15.79 -10.83 9.10
N SER A 92 16.24 -11.88 8.37
CA SER A 92 17.57 -12.49 8.51
C SER A 92 18.62 -11.90 7.56
N SER A 93 18.26 -10.86 6.78
CA SER A 93 19.20 -10.22 5.85
C SER A 93 20.42 -9.64 6.58
N PRO A 94 21.65 -9.90 6.08
CA PRO A 94 22.87 -9.39 6.70
C PRO A 94 23.00 -7.85 6.64
N ARG A 95 22.30 -7.18 5.71
CA ARG A 95 22.28 -5.71 5.64
C ARG A 95 21.32 -5.11 6.66
N TRP A 96 20.29 -5.84 7.04
CA TRP A 96 19.46 -5.49 8.17
C TRP A 96 20.11 -6.04 9.44
N SER A 97 20.68 -5.16 10.24
CA SER A 97 21.20 -5.52 11.55
C SER A 97 20.44 -4.74 12.63
N PRO A 98 19.79 -5.42 13.58
CA PRO A 98 19.18 -4.74 14.72
C PRO A 98 20.19 -3.94 15.57
N TYR A 99 21.49 -4.11 15.31
CA TYR A 99 22.60 -3.42 15.99
C TYR A 99 23.33 -2.41 15.11
N GLY A 100 23.00 -2.33 13.81
CA GLY A 100 23.61 -1.44 12.85
C GLY A 100 22.71 -0.25 12.54
N SER A 101 22.81 0.83 13.28
CA SER A 101 22.14 2.09 12.93
C SER A 101 22.77 2.67 11.68
N ALA A 102 22.06 2.67 10.57
CA ALA A 102 22.41 3.41 9.35
C ALA A 102 22.29 4.94 9.53
N ALA A 103 21.79 5.42 10.66
CA ALA A 103 21.79 6.83 10.99
C ALA A 103 23.22 7.28 11.29
N THR A 104 23.92 7.80 10.26
CA THR A 104 25.14 8.58 10.44
C THR A 104 24.89 9.70 11.45
N GLY A 105 25.92 10.22 12.10
CA GLY A 105 25.78 11.23 13.17
C GLY A 105 24.93 12.45 12.78
N GLN A 106 24.85 12.81 11.50
CA GLN A 106 23.96 13.85 10.98
C GLN A 106 22.48 13.48 11.01
N GLY A 107 22.12 12.21 10.74
CA GLY A 107 20.72 11.72 10.84
C GLY A 107 20.20 11.76 12.28
N LYS A 108 21.02 11.39 13.27
CA LYS A 108 20.64 11.47 14.69
C LYS A 108 20.38 12.90 15.17
N ALA A 109 21.12 13.89 14.67
CA ALA A 109 20.89 15.29 15.00
C ALA A 109 19.55 15.79 14.45
N ALA A 110 19.19 15.43 13.22
CA ALA A 110 17.93 15.81 12.57
C ALA A 110 16.68 15.22 13.25
N LEU A 111 16.84 14.15 14.03
CA LEU A 111 15.74 13.45 14.71
C LEU A 111 15.54 13.87 16.18
N ARG A 112 16.38 14.77 16.72
CA ARG A 112 16.32 15.19 18.16
C ARG A 112 14.98 15.79 18.56
N ASP A 113 14.30 16.44 17.63
CA ASP A 113 13.01 17.08 17.86
C ASP A 113 11.82 16.11 17.73
N PHE A 114 12.09 14.85 17.43
CA PHE A 114 11.03 13.84 17.22
C PHE A 114 11.10 12.74 18.27
N ARG A 115 9.93 12.35 18.74
CA ARG A 115 9.75 11.17 19.60
C ARG A 115 8.95 10.12 18.85
N ILE A 116 9.49 8.93 18.67
CA ILE A 116 8.77 7.77 18.12
C ILE A 116 8.06 7.07 19.28
N ALA A 117 6.79 6.76 19.09
CA ALA A 117 5.95 6.10 20.08
C ALA A 117 4.95 5.15 19.38
N PRO A 118 4.39 4.16 20.11
CA PRO A 118 3.31 3.34 19.57
C PRO A 118 2.12 4.19 19.10
N TRP A 119 1.50 3.72 18.02
CA TRP A 119 0.29 4.36 17.51
C TRP A 119 -0.90 4.01 18.41
N GLU A 120 -1.55 5.02 18.97
CA GLU A 120 -2.74 4.90 19.78
C GLU A 120 -3.92 5.64 19.12
N ARG A 121 -5.16 5.28 19.42
CA ARG A 121 -6.37 5.90 18.84
C ARG A 121 -6.40 7.43 18.88
N ARG A 122 -5.86 8.03 19.93
CA ARG A 122 -5.76 9.50 20.03
C ARG A 122 -4.92 10.13 18.90
N HIS A 123 -4.11 9.33 18.20
CA HIS A 123 -3.27 9.79 17.10
C HIS A 123 -3.96 9.71 15.73
N ASP A 124 -5.10 8.99 15.60
CA ASP A 124 -5.72 8.65 14.31
C ASP A 124 -5.98 9.87 13.43
N ARG A 125 -6.57 10.92 13.97
CA ARG A 125 -6.83 12.15 13.22
C ARG A 125 -5.54 12.86 12.80
N GLY A 126 -4.52 12.87 13.66
CA GLY A 126 -3.20 13.43 13.34
C GLY A 126 -2.50 12.61 12.24
N VAL A 127 -2.64 11.29 12.27
CA VAL A 127 -2.13 10.40 11.22
C VAL A 127 -2.86 10.65 9.91
N ALA A 128 -4.19 10.78 9.90
CA ALA A 128 -4.94 11.11 8.69
C ALA A 128 -4.47 12.44 8.07
N GLN A 129 -4.16 13.46 8.89
CA GLN A 129 -3.58 14.71 8.41
C GLN A 129 -2.17 14.54 7.81
N VAL A 130 -1.33 13.70 8.41
CA VAL A 130 -0.01 13.35 7.88
C VAL A 130 -0.14 12.65 6.53
N VAL A 131 -1.03 11.67 6.42
CA VAL A 131 -1.31 10.97 5.17
C VAL A 131 -1.77 11.94 4.10
N LEU A 132 -2.77 12.79 4.39
CA LEU A 132 -3.25 13.81 3.45
C LEU A 132 -2.11 14.74 3.00
N SER A 133 -1.28 15.22 3.91
CA SER A 133 -0.14 16.08 3.58
C SER A 133 0.87 15.39 2.68
N ALA A 134 1.22 14.13 2.99
CA ALA A 134 2.22 13.37 2.26
C ALA A 134 1.77 13.01 0.82
N TYR A 135 0.46 12.78 0.63
CA TYR A 135 -0.08 12.25 -0.63
C TYR A 135 -0.80 13.29 -1.49
N ARG A 136 -0.95 14.55 -1.07
CA ARG A 136 -1.71 15.60 -1.78
C ARG A 136 -1.36 15.75 -3.27
N ASN A 137 -0.09 15.59 -3.64
CA ASN A 137 0.39 15.70 -5.03
C ASN A 137 1.17 14.44 -5.43
N HIS A 138 0.86 13.32 -4.80
CA HIS A 138 1.58 12.08 -5.00
C HIS A 138 0.89 11.23 -6.08
N VAL A 139 1.66 10.39 -6.78
CA VAL A 139 1.13 9.44 -7.78
C VAL A 139 0.03 8.56 -7.19
N ASP A 140 0.17 8.10 -5.95
CA ASP A 140 -0.83 7.24 -5.30
C ASP A 140 -2.18 7.92 -5.09
N ALA A 141 -2.28 9.26 -5.05
CA ALA A 141 -3.55 9.98 -4.99
C ALA A 141 -4.35 9.85 -6.29
N ARG A 142 -3.70 9.55 -7.41
CA ARG A 142 -4.38 9.20 -8.67
C ARG A 142 -4.94 7.78 -8.63
N ILE A 143 -4.25 6.89 -7.91
CA ILE A 143 -4.59 5.46 -7.80
C ILE A 143 -5.72 5.21 -6.79
N ASN A 144 -5.72 5.95 -5.68
CA ASN A 144 -6.72 5.83 -4.61
C ASN A 144 -7.18 7.22 -4.18
N ASP A 145 -8.45 7.52 -4.41
CA ASP A 145 -9.06 8.82 -4.10
C ASP A 145 -9.18 9.12 -2.60
N GLN A 146 -9.04 8.12 -1.73
CA GLN A 146 -9.02 8.34 -0.29
C GLN A 146 -7.88 9.28 0.16
N TYR A 147 -6.83 9.41 -0.65
CA TYR A 147 -5.74 10.37 -0.40
C TYR A 147 -6.10 11.82 -0.75
N ALA A 148 -7.20 12.07 -1.45
CA ALA A 148 -7.56 13.39 -1.96
C ALA A 148 -8.19 14.31 -0.90
N SER A 149 -8.75 13.77 0.18
CA SER A 149 -9.47 14.53 1.21
C SER A 149 -9.15 14.06 2.62
N LEU A 150 -9.44 14.91 3.62
CA LEU A 150 -9.27 14.53 5.03
C LEU A 150 -10.23 13.40 5.41
N ASP A 151 -11.47 13.44 4.97
CA ASP A 151 -12.45 12.39 5.24
C ASP A 151 -12.02 11.07 4.60
N GLY A 152 -11.52 11.10 3.36
CA GLY A 152 -10.94 9.93 2.70
C GLY A 152 -9.77 9.33 3.47
N THR A 153 -8.83 10.17 3.95
CA THR A 153 -7.70 9.67 4.75
C THR A 153 -8.12 9.20 6.14
N VAL A 154 -9.16 9.77 6.75
CA VAL A 154 -9.73 9.24 8.00
C VAL A 154 -10.31 7.85 7.76
N HIS A 155 -11.11 7.66 6.71
CA HIS A 155 -11.65 6.34 6.35
C HIS A 155 -10.55 5.33 6.03
N LEU A 156 -9.47 5.75 5.35
CA LEU A 156 -8.32 4.88 5.09
C LEU A 156 -7.67 4.42 6.40
N VAL A 157 -7.43 5.34 7.33
CA VAL A 157 -6.86 5.03 8.65
C VAL A 157 -7.77 4.08 9.43
N GLU A 158 -9.07 4.34 9.49
CA GLU A 158 -10.05 3.47 10.13
C GLU A 158 -10.07 2.07 9.49
N SER A 159 -10.01 2.00 8.17
CA SER A 159 -9.96 0.74 7.41
C SER A 159 -8.73 -0.10 7.78
N ILE A 160 -7.55 0.53 7.87
CA ILE A 160 -6.30 -0.15 8.26
C ILE A 160 -6.39 -0.66 9.72
N LEU A 161 -6.99 0.10 10.61
CA LEU A 161 -7.06 -0.23 12.05
C LEU A 161 -8.16 -1.25 12.39
N GLN A 162 -9.26 -1.27 11.64
CA GLN A 162 -10.48 -2.02 12.01
C GLN A 162 -10.79 -3.15 11.04
N GLN A 163 -10.48 -2.99 9.77
CA GLN A 163 -10.79 -3.96 8.73
C GLN A 163 -9.57 -4.84 8.47
N ARG A 164 -9.68 -6.12 8.73
CA ARG A 164 -8.59 -7.10 8.57
C ARG A 164 -8.18 -7.37 7.10
N GLY A 165 -8.55 -6.51 6.18
CA GLY A 165 -8.24 -6.68 4.74
C GLY A 165 -6.74 -6.73 4.42
N CYS A 166 -5.92 -6.04 5.23
CA CYS A 166 -4.46 -6.06 5.12
C CYS A 166 -3.78 -6.85 6.26
N GLY A 167 -4.51 -7.71 6.98
CA GLY A 167 -4.02 -8.47 8.12
C GLY A 167 -4.43 -7.87 9.47
N GLU A 168 -3.92 -8.43 10.57
CA GLU A 168 -4.19 -7.98 11.93
C GLU A 168 -3.15 -6.94 12.35
N LEU A 169 -3.61 -5.78 12.87
CA LEU A 169 -2.72 -4.71 13.30
C LEU A 169 -1.76 -5.20 14.40
N LEU A 170 -0.49 -4.85 14.26
CA LEU A 170 0.55 -5.07 15.28
C LEU A 170 0.78 -3.76 16.06
N PRO A 171 0.17 -3.59 17.24
CA PRO A 171 0.18 -2.30 17.96
C PRO A 171 1.58 -1.85 18.37
N THR A 172 2.48 -2.77 18.70
CA THR A 172 3.85 -2.45 19.15
C THR A 172 4.78 -2.10 18.00
N ALA A 173 4.50 -2.61 16.79
CA ALA A 173 5.24 -2.33 15.56
C ALA A 173 4.65 -1.15 14.77
N SER A 174 3.39 -0.76 15.07
CA SER A 174 2.74 0.40 14.44
C SER A 174 3.05 1.66 15.23
N LEU A 175 3.64 2.66 14.58
CA LEU A 175 4.32 3.76 15.24
C LEU A 175 3.87 5.13 14.71
N VAL A 176 3.99 6.14 15.56
CA VAL A 176 3.90 7.54 15.19
C VAL A 176 5.19 8.28 15.58
N ALA A 177 5.59 9.24 14.77
CA ALA A 177 6.62 10.21 15.11
C ALA A 177 5.95 11.52 15.52
N ILE A 178 6.25 12.00 16.71
CA ILE A 178 5.68 13.21 17.29
C ILE A 178 6.76 14.29 17.31
N HIS A 179 6.49 15.43 16.68
CA HIS A 179 7.38 16.58 16.72
C HIS A 179 7.24 17.31 18.06
N GLY A 180 8.29 17.27 18.89
CA GLY A 180 8.28 17.82 20.24
C GLY A 180 7.86 19.30 20.33
N PRO A 181 8.47 20.23 19.57
CA PRO A 181 8.14 21.64 19.65
C PRO A 181 6.67 21.99 19.33
N SER A 182 6.03 21.27 18.40
CA SER A 182 4.65 21.53 18.00
C SER A 182 3.62 20.53 18.55
N ALA A 183 4.06 19.46 19.19
CA ALA A 183 3.25 18.32 19.63
C ALA A 183 2.39 17.67 18.52
N ARG A 184 2.72 17.93 17.23
CA ARG A 184 2.01 17.39 16.05
C ARG A 184 2.56 16.03 15.66
N ILE A 185 1.72 15.19 15.08
CA ILE A 185 2.17 13.98 14.39
C ILE A 185 2.93 14.41 13.13
N ALA A 186 4.17 13.95 13.01
CA ALA A 186 5.08 14.26 11.90
C ALA A 186 5.21 13.09 10.91
N GLY A 187 4.96 11.86 11.38
CA GLY A 187 4.97 10.66 10.56
C GLY A 187 4.23 9.53 11.23
N ALA A 188 3.85 8.53 10.46
CA ALA A 188 3.16 7.34 10.94
C ALA A 188 3.56 6.12 10.11
N LEU A 189 3.54 4.97 10.76
CA LEU A 189 3.78 3.64 10.19
C LEU A 189 2.74 2.68 10.75
N ALA A 190 1.95 2.06 9.89
CA ALA A 190 1.08 0.95 10.22
C ALA A 190 1.74 -0.36 9.81
N VAL A 191 1.67 -1.36 10.67
CA VAL A 191 2.19 -2.71 10.42
C VAL A 191 1.15 -3.74 10.83
N THR A 192 0.92 -4.72 9.99
CA THR A 192 -0.06 -5.79 10.22
C THR A 192 0.59 -7.17 10.10
N ALA A 193 0.05 -8.17 10.79
CA ALA A 193 0.38 -9.57 10.58
C ALA A 193 -0.54 -10.16 9.51
N VAL A 194 0.02 -10.60 8.40
CA VAL A 194 -0.73 -11.27 7.32
C VAL A 194 -0.65 -12.79 7.40
N ARG A 195 0.39 -13.30 8.08
CA ARG A 195 0.61 -14.71 8.44
C ARG A 195 1.39 -14.78 9.75
N ALA A 196 1.55 -15.98 10.31
CA ALA A 196 2.17 -16.19 11.62
C ALA A 196 3.54 -15.52 11.81
N ARG A 197 4.35 -15.38 10.75
CA ARG A 197 5.70 -14.77 10.80
C ARG A 197 5.96 -13.77 9.69
N THR A 198 4.91 -13.35 8.98
CA THR A 198 5.00 -12.38 7.89
C THR A 198 4.22 -11.14 8.26
N ALA A 199 4.91 -10.01 8.33
CA ALA A 199 4.33 -8.69 8.51
C ALA A 199 4.11 -8.00 7.15
N HIS A 200 3.17 -7.06 7.13
CA HIS A 200 2.93 -6.18 5.99
C HIS A 200 2.85 -4.73 6.45
N ILE A 201 3.36 -3.82 5.65
CA ILE A 201 3.26 -2.38 5.87
C ILE A 201 2.17 -1.83 4.92
N PRO A 202 0.92 -1.70 5.38
CA PRO A 202 -0.14 -1.12 4.57
C PRO A 202 0.02 0.39 4.37
N GLN A 203 0.65 1.09 5.32
CA GLN A 203 0.83 2.54 5.26
C GLN A 203 2.09 2.99 5.98
N ILE A 204 2.85 3.86 5.31
CA ILE A 204 3.87 4.73 5.92
C ILE A 204 3.73 6.11 5.31
N ALA A 205 3.78 7.14 6.15
CA ALA A 205 3.72 8.52 5.69
C ALA A 205 4.57 9.43 6.59
N VAL A 206 5.18 10.44 5.99
CA VAL A 206 5.86 11.54 6.69
C VAL A 206 5.30 12.84 6.12
N ALA A 207 4.81 13.73 6.99
CA ALA A 207 4.26 15.01 6.58
C ALA A 207 5.29 15.81 5.76
N THR A 208 4.84 16.48 4.71
CA THR A 208 5.70 17.09 3.69
C THR A 208 6.78 17.98 4.30
N GLU A 209 6.44 18.77 5.32
CA GLU A 209 7.38 19.67 6.01
C GLU A 209 8.48 18.95 6.81
N PHE A 210 8.33 17.65 7.06
CA PHE A 210 9.28 16.84 7.82
C PHE A 210 10.00 15.79 6.97
N GLN A 211 9.71 15.73 5.67
CA GLN A 211 10.40 14.81 4.75
C GLN A 211 11.89 15.18 4.60
N GLY A 212 12.68 14.24 4.09
CA GLY A 212 14.12 14.43 3.87
C GLY A 212 14.99 14.43 5.15
N ARG A 213 14.40 14.23 6.34
CA ARG A 213 15.10 14.22 7.63
C ARG A 213 15.42 12.82 8.17
N GLY A 214 15.17 11.78 7.39
CA GLY A 214 15.38 10.38 7.81
C GLY A 214 14.27 9.78 8.69
N LEU A 215 13.14 10.51 8.88
CA LEU A 215 12.08 10.08 9.78
C LEU A 215 11.39 8.79 9.34
N GLY A 216 11.22 8.59 8.01
CA GLY A 216 10.67 7.34 7.47
C GLY A 216 11.56 6.13 7.77
N ALA A 217 12.88 6.27 7.59
CA ALA A 217 13.84 5.23 7.95
C ALA A 217 13.80 4.91 9.45
N ALA A 218 13.76 5.95 10.31
CA ALA A 218 13.72 5.76 11.75
C ALA A 218 12.44 5.03 12.24
N LEU A 219 11.28 5.32 11.63
CA LEU A 219 10.05 4.60 11.89
C LEU A 219 10.17 3.12 11.50
N LEU A 220 10.70 2.83 10.31
CA LEU A 220 10.91 1.46 9.83
C LEU A 220 11.90 0.71 10.71
N GLU A 221 13.07 1.27 11.01
CA GLU A 221 14.08 0.66 11.86
C GLU A 221 13.53 0.35 13.26
N THR A 222 12.80 1.29 13.87
CA THR A 222 12.18 1.10 15.19
C THR A 222 11.17 -0.04 15.16
N SER A 223 10.33 -0.09 14.15
CA SER A 223 9.34 -1.17 13.96
C SER A 223 10.02 -2.53 13.74
N PHE A 224 11.07 -2.58 12.93
CA PHE A 224 11.80 -3.82 12.64
C PHE A 224 12.48 -4.41 13.88
N HIS A 225 12.92 -3.57 14.82
CA HIS A 225 13.37 -4.06 16.12
C HIS A 225 12.28 -4.80 16.90
N ASP A 226 11.05 -4.28 16.90
CA ASP A 226 9.92 -4.94 17.54
C ASP A 226 9.56 -6.25 16.83
N LEU A 227 9.49 -6.22 15.50
CA LEU A 227 9.20 -7.40 14.67
C LEU A 227 10.25 -8.52 14.91
N THR A 228 11.53 -8.17 14.99
CA THR A 228 12.61 -9.13 15.30
C THR A 228 12.43 -9.77 16.67
N LYS A 229 12.11 -8.98 17.70
CA LYS A 229 11.83 -9.49 19.05
C LYS A 229 10.65 -10.46 19.06
N ASN A 230 9.64 -10.20 18.23
CA ASN A 230 8.45 -11.02 18.08
C ASN A 230 8.61 -12.15 17.03
N ARG A 231 9.85 -12.38 16.55
CA ARG A 231 10.22 -13.48 15.65
C ARG A 231 9.51 -13.46 14.30
N PHE A 232 9.20 -12.28 13.79
CA PHE A 232 8.80 -12.14 12.39
C PHE A 232 10.01 -12.44 11.50
N GLU A 233 9.77 -13.12 10.39
CA GLU A 233 10.81 -13.57 9.47
C GLU A 233 10.83 -12.74 8.18
N GLU A 234 9.69 -12.15 7.85
CA GLU A 234 9.50 -11.40 6.61
C GLU A 234 8.63 -10.17 6.82
N VAL A 235 8.99 -9.10 6.13
CA VAL A 235 8.18 -7.87 6.03
C VAL A 235 7.93 -7.56 4.57
N SER A 236 6.69 -7.25 4.21
CA SER A 236 6.31 -6.88 2.85
C SER A 236 5.68 -5.49 2.81
N LEU A 237 5.72 -4.89 1.63
CA LEU A 237 5.01 -3.64 1.33
C LEU A 237 4.69 -3.56 -0.17
N THR A 238 3.84 -2.59 -0.52
CA THR A 238 3.58 -2.24 -1.92
C THR A 238 3.91 -0.77 -2.15
N VAL A 239 4.61 -0.47 -3.25
CA VAL A 239 4.98 0.88 -3.63
C VAL A 239 4.77 1.10 -5.13
N THR A 240 4.35 2.30 -5.52
CA THR A 240 4.29 2.68 -6.95
C THR A 240 5.71 2.87 -7.48
N ASP A 241 5.99 2.32 -8.66
CA ASP A 241 7.32 2.39 -9.28
C ASP A 241 7.81 3.82 -9.47
N GLU A 242 6.93 4.74 -9.84
CA GLU A 242 7.23 6.17 -9.98
C GLU A 242 7.63 6.85 -8.66
N ASN A 243 7.29 6.29 -7.48
CA ASN A 243 7.75 6.79 -6.19
C ASN A 243 9.20 6.42 -5.93
N SER A 244 10.10 6.93 -6.76
CA SER A 244 11.53 6.62 -6.74
C SER A 244 12.21 6.93 -5.38
N GLY A 245 11.67 7.90 -4.63
CA GLY A 245 12.17 8.24 -3.29
C GLY A 245 11.91 7.11 -2.29
N ALA A 246 10.69 6.59 -2.24
CA ALA A 246 10.33 5.47 -1.38
C ALA A 246 11.02 4.17 -1.84
N VAL A 247 11.06 3.91 -3.15
CA VAL A 247 11.76 2.73 -3.70
C VAL A 247 13.21 2.70 -3.23
N ARG A 248 13.97 3.81 -3.40
CA ARG A 248 15.36 3.90 -2.91
C ARG A 248 15.48 3.70 -1.40
N LEU A 249 14.54 4.24 -0.61
CA LEU A 249 14.52 4.03 0.84
C LEU A 249 14.39 2.53 1.16
N TYR A 250 13.43 1.86 0.54
CA TYR A 250 13.21 0.43 0.80
C TYR A 250 14.37 -0.44 0.32
N GLU A 251 14.92 -0.17 -0.86
CA GLU A 251 16.12 -0.85 -1.37
C GLU A 251 17.34 -0.64 -0.45
N SER A 252 17.49 0.55 0.14
CA SER A 252 18.57 0.82 1.11
C SER A 252 18.42 0.04 2.42
N LEU A 253 17.20 -0.38 2.75
CA LEU A 253 16.87 -1.25 3.88
C LEU A 253 16.82 -2.75 3.50
N ASP A 254 17.31 -3.08 2.30
CA ASP A 254 17.39 -4.45 1.76
C ASP A 254 16.05 -5.08 1.36
N PHE A 255 15.02 -4.28 1.13
CA PHE A 255 13.84 -4.76 0.42
C PHE A 255 14.19 -5.03 -1.03
N HIS A 256 13.70 -6.15 -1.56
CA HIS A 256 13.79 -6.48 -2.98
C HIS A 256 12.41 -6.61 -3.60
N THR A 257 12.29 -6.31 -4.87
CA THR A 257 11.04 -6.50 -5.61
C THR A 257 10.80 -7.98 -5.82
N PHE A 258 9.77 -8.51 -5.18
CA PHE A 258 9.34 -9.91 -5.35
C PHE A 258 8.51 -10.09 -6.62
N ARG A 259 7.63 -9.13 -6.93
CA ARG A 259 6.83 -9.08 -8.15
C ARG A 259 6.34 -7.67 -8.44
N THR A 260 5.93 -7.46 -9.70
CA THR A 260 5.25 -6.25 -10.15
C THR A 260 3.82 -6.56 -10.56
N PHE A 261 2.93 -5.57 -10.49
CA PHE A 261 1.54 -5.69 -10.92
C PHE A 261 0.95 -4.31 -11.24
N GLY A 262 -0.27 -4.28 -11.78
CA GLY A 262 -0.95 -3.04 -12.15
C GLY A 262 -1.93 -2.53 -11.10
N ALA A 263 -1.91 -1.22 -10.89
CA ALA A 263 -3.05 -0.46 -10.39
C ALA A 263 -3.65 0.31 -11.56
N PHE A 264 -4.96 0.16 -11.78
CA PHE A 264 -5.64 0.79 -12.90
C PHE A 264 -6.77 1.66 -12.40
N THR A 265 -6.91 2.84 -12.98
CA THR A 265 -7.93 3.82 -12.61
C THR A 265 -8.61 4.36 -13.87
N TRP A 266 -9.91 4.50 -13.81
CA TRP A 266 -10.70 5.16 -14.81
C TRP A 266 -11.29 6.41 -14.19
N PRO A 267 -10.86 7.60 -14.61
CA PRO A 267 -11.53 8.83 -14.25
C PRO A 267 -12.82 8.89 -15.07
N GLY A 268 -13.97 8.85 -14.43
CA GLY A 268 -15.22 9.18 -15.08
C GLY A 268 -15.19 10.58 -15.66
N VAL A 269 -15.78 10.75 -16.81
CA VAL A 269 -15.97 12.06 -17.48
C VAL A 269 -16.99 12.88 -16.72
#